data_35192f704ad4ad06c6953efa5fe062ff
#
_entry.id   35192f704ad4ad06c6953efa5fe062ff
#
_cell.length_a   1.000
_cell.length_b   1.000
_cell.length_c   1.000
_cell.angle_alpha   90.00
_cell.angle_beta   90.00
_cell.angle_gamma   90.00
#
_symmetry.space_group_name_H-M   'P 1'
#
loop_
_entity.id
_entity.type
_entity.pdbx_description
1 polymer ?
#
loop_
_entity_poly.entity_id
_entity_poly.type
_entity_poly.pdbx_seq_one_letter_code
_entity_poly.pdbx_strand_id
1 'polypeptide(L)'
;MFQNICAIPLDHDLFTQVVHPEEPIVSVGLSSGHVQTYRLPAGASEDGDETLASENGFGHIETAWKTRRHKGSCRALAFAVDGSQLYSAGTDGIVKAADATTGKVVAKIAVPLDPSSNAIDAPSLVHALSPQTLLLGTDSSALHLYDLRALGPQANPKPEQTHHPHDDYISSLTPLPPSAASTSGFSKQWVSTGGTTLAVTDLRRGVMVRSEDQEEELLCSVMVTGLSKKGSSVGEKVVVGGGNGVLTLWERGVWDDQDERITVDRSPGGGESIDSMVLLPQGVGPSGKIVATGLGNGALRFVKIGSNQVIAELSHDELEKEAVVGLGFDSTGRMYSGGGRMVKVWGEASVYGQEEESEEEEEEAGNGVAGDKHSRASDDEDSDEEMEDSSDDERPSQKRKKRRKGKGGKQQQTHGILGFSGLD
;
A
#
# COMPACT_ATOMS: atom_id res chain seq x y z
N MET A 1 15.27 -3.73 -7.89
CA MET A 1 14.58 -3.62 -6.58
C MET A 1 13.60 -4.77 -6.44
N PHE A 2 12.51 -4.81 -7.20
CA PHE A 2 11.58 -5.95 -7.24
C PHE A 2 11.32 -6.37 -8.67
N GLN A 3 11.14 -7.66 -8.88
CA GLN A 3 10.69 -8.26 -10.14
C GLN A 3 9.43 -9.09 -9.90
N ASN A 4 8.58 -9.20 -10.92
CA ASN A 4 7.37 -10.00 -10.82
C ASN A 4 7.74 -11.48 -10.87
N ILE A 5 7.39 -12.21 -9.79
CA ILE A 5 7.63 -13.66 -9.71
C ILE A 5 6.45 -14.42 -10.34
N CYS A 6 5.22 -14.03 -9.97
CA CYS A 6 4.03 -14.67 -10.48
C CYS A 6 2.80 -13.77 -10.34
N ALA A 7 1.74 -14.13 -11.06
CA ALA A 7 0.45 -13.49 -10.99
C ALA A 7 -0.63 -14.52 -10.66
N ILE A 8 -1.52 -14.18 -9.73
CA ILE A 8 -2.66 -14.99 -9.29
C ILE A 8 -3.92 -14.38 -9.90
N PRO A 9 -4.53 -14.98 -10.92
CA PRO A 9 -5.76 -14.46 -11.50
C PRO A 9 -6.95 -14.69 -10.56
N LEU A 10 -7.87 -13.75 -10.54
CA LEU A 10 -9.07 -13.77 -9.73
C LEU A 10 -10.33 -13.83 -10.62
N ASP A 11 -11.37 -14.51 -10.14
CA ASP A 11 -12.63 -14.62 -10.90
C ASP A 11 -13.46 -13.32 -10.90
N HIS A 12 -13.24 -12.47 -9.91
CA HIS A 12 -13.99 -11.22 -9.68
C HIS A 12 -13.05 -10.14 -9.20
N ASP A 13 -13.49 -8.88 -9.25
CA ASP A 13 -12.69 -7.73 -8.88
C ASP A 13 -12.30 -7.79 -7.39
N LEU A 14 -11.06 -7.46 -7.11
CA LEU A 14 -10.47 -7.40 -5.78
C LEU A 14 -10.95 -6.13 -5.07
N PHE A 15 -11.46 -6.28 -3.85
CA PHE A 15 -11.86 -5.16 -3.00
C PHE A 15 -10.95 -4.99 -1.80
N THR A 16 -10.34 -6.08 -1.34
CA THR A 16 -9.46 -6.04 -0.18
C THR A 16 -8.48 -7.21 -0.21
N GLN A 17 -7.31 -7.00 0.34
CA GLN A 17 -6.24 -7.97 0.45
C GLN A 17 -5.58 -7.86 1.82
N VAL A 18 -5.17 -8.99 2.38
CA VAL A 18 -4.38 -9.04 3.61
C VAL A 18 -3.38 -10.18 3.55
N VAL A 19 -2.18 -9.94 4.07
CA VAL A 19 -1.12 -10.95 4.16
C VAL A 19 -1.03 -11.45 5.60
N HIS A 20 -0.80 -12.74 5.76
CA HIS A 20 -0.67 -13.38 7.07
C HIS A 20 0.60 -12.88 7.78
N PRO A 21 0.55 -12.63 9.11
CA PRO A 21 1.69 -12.03 9.82
C PRO A 21 2.93 -12.90 9.87
N GLU A 22 2.80 -14.24 9.83
CA GLU A 22 3.91 -15.17 10.06
C GLU A 22 4.11 -16.18 8.93
N GLU A 23 3.09 -16.49 8.14
CA GLU A 23 3.15 -17.48 7.06
C GLU A 23 3.05 -16.83 5.68
N PRO A 24 3.58 -17.46 4.62
CA PRO A 24 3.47 -16.96 3.25
C PRO A 24 2.06 -17.22 2.68
N ILE A 25 1.08 -16.60 3.30
CA ILE A 25 -0.34 -16.72 2.97
C ILE A 25 -0.90 -15.33 2.67
N VAL A 26 -1.64 -15.23 1.57
CA VAL A 26 -2.42 -14.05 1.21
C VAL A 26 -3.90 -14.41 1.12
N SER A 27 -4.74 -13.57 1.71
CA SER A 27 -6.21 -13.68 1.60
C SER A 27 -6.77 -12.49 0.87
N VAL A 28 -7.73 -12.73 -0.02
CA VAL A 28 -8.38 -11.72 -0.86
C VAL A 28 -9.89 -11.75 -0.67
N GLY A 29 -10.49 -10.58 -0.63
CA GLY A 29 -11.93 -10.36 -0.59
C GLY A 29 -12.42 -9.74 -1.90
N LEU A 30 -13.42 -10.37 -2.51
CA LEU A 30 -13.87 -10.05 -3.86
C LEU A 30 -15.23 -9.34 -3.88
N SER A 31 -15.50 -8.65 -4.98
CA SER A 31 -16.77 -7.97 -5.28
C SER A 31 -17.97 -8.89 -5.21
N SER A 32 -17.79 -10.18 -5.47
CA SER A 32 -18.82 -11.24 -5.39
C SER A 32 -19.10 -11.75 -3.97
N GLY A 33 -18.41 -11.24 -2.96
CA GLY A 33 -18.49 -11.70 -1.57
C GLY A 33 -17.71 -13.00 -1.28
N HIS A 34 -16.93 -13.49 -2.24
CA HIS A 34 -15.99 -14.59 -1.99
C HIS A 34 -14.78 -14.09 -1.22
N VAL A 35 -14.26 -14.96 -0.36
CA VAL A 35 -12.94 -14.85 0.24
C VAL A 35 -12.15 -16.06 -0.21
N GLN A 36 -10.93 -15.81 -0.69
CA GLN A 36 -10.00 -16.83 -1.16
C GLN A 36 -8.69 -16.66 -0.42
N THR A 37 -8.06 -17.76 -0.06
CA THR A 37 -6.77 -17.77 0.62
C THR A 37 -5.80 -18.64 -0.17
N TYR A 38 -4.65 -18.07 -0.46
CA TYR A 38 -3.58 -18.70 -1.21
C TYR A 38 -2.37 -18.86 -0.32
N ARG A 39 -1.75 -20.05 -0.40
CA ARG A 39 -0.47 -20.36 0.25
C ARG A 39 0.59 -20.41 -0.84
N LEU A 40 1.66 -19.68 -0.62
CA LEU A 40 2.83 -19.69 -1.48
C LEU A 40 3.92 -20.59 -0.87
N PRO A 41 4.81 -21.17 -1.68
CA PRO A 41 5.96 -21.93 -1.17
C PRO A 41 6.83 -21.01 -0.28
N ALA A 42 7.42 -21.59 0.73
CA ALA A 42 8.23 -20.85 1.73
C ALA A 42 9.59 -20.31 1.19
N GLY A 43 9.88 -20.50 -0.08
CA GLY A 43 11.14 -20.19 -0.75
C GLY A 43 11.81 -21.44 -1.30
N ALA A 44 12.84 -21.34 -2.11
CA ALA A 44 13.64 -22.46 -2.55
C ALA A 44 14.24 -23.15 -1.31
N SER A 45 13.81 -24.36 -1.00
CA SER A 45 14.46 -25.19 0.00
C SER A 45 15.78 -25.66 -0.60
N GLU A 46 16.90 -25.48 0.10
CA GLU A 46 18.22 -26.03 -0.28
C GLU A 46 18.22 -27.59 -0.36
N ASP A 47 17.14 -28.22 0.05
CA ASP A 47 16.91 -29.67 -0.09
C ASP A 47 16.22 -29.94 -1.42
N GLY A 48 17.03 -30.22 -2.45
CA GLY A 48 16.68 -30.48 -3.83
C GLY A 48 15.64 -31.59 -4.07
N ASP A 49 14.41 -31.39 -3.64
CA ASP A 49 13.27 -32.19 -4.07
C ASP A 49 12.65 -31.58 -5.34
N GLU A 50 13.22 -31.97 -6.49
CA GLU A 50 12.85 -31.52 -7.84
C GLU A 50 11.40 -31.83 -8.24
N THR A 51 10.60 -32.47 -7.38
CA THR A 51 9.26 -32.95 -7.73
C THR A 51 8.14 -31.93 -7.68
N LEU A 52 8.41 -30.68 -7.25
CA LEU A 52 7.40 -29.61 -7.12
C LEU A 52 7.75 -28.31 -7.86
N ALA A 53 8.81 -28.27 -8.66
CA ALA A 53 9.12 -27.11 -9.48
C ALA A 53 8.04 -26.93 -10.56
N SER A 54 7.34 -25.80 -10.54
CA SER A 54 6.57 -25.38 -11.72
C SER A 54 7.56 -25.01 -12.83
N GLU A 55 7.08 -24.96 -14.09
CA GLU A 55 7.90 -24.57 -15.26
C GLU A 55 8.69 -23.26 -15.07
N ASN A 56 8.38 -22.49 -14.02
CA ASN A 56 9.00 -21.19 -13.68
C ASN A 56 9.88 -21.23 -12.42
N GLY A 57 10.22 -22.40 -11.86
CA GLY A 57 11.12 -22.53 -10.71
C GLY A 57 10.57 -22.11 -9.33
N PHE A 58 9.39 -21.50 -9.25
CA PHE A 58 8.87 -20.86 -8.01
C PHE A 58 7.89 -21.73 -7.21
N GLY A 59 7.74 -22.99 -7.54
CA GLY A 59 6.82 -23.90 -6.87
C GLY A 59 5.35 -23.63 -7.20
N HIS A 60 4.45 -24.46 -6.68
CA HIS A 60 3.02 -24.38 -6.94
C HIS A 60 2.30 -23.49 -5.91
N ILE A 61 1.52 -22.51 -6.39
CA ILE A 61 0.64 -21.72 -5.54
C ILE A 61 -0.59 -22.55 -5.21
N GLU A 62 -0.79 -22.84 -3.94
CA GLU A 62 -1.92 -23.61 -3.46
C GLU A 62 -3.10 -22.69 -3.09
N THR A 63 -4.29 -22.98 -3.60
CA THR A 63 -5.53 -22.42 -3.06
C THR A 63 -5.89 -23.17 -1.80
N ALA A 64 -5.53 -22.61 -0.62
CA ALA A 64 -5.81 -23.26 0.66
C ALA A 64 -7.30 -23.44 0.88
N TRP A 65 -8.10 -22.43 0.60
CA TRP A 65 -9.56 -22.51 0.57
C TRP A 65 -10.20 -21.32 -0.15
N LYS A 66 -11.44 -21.53 -0.61
CA LYS A 66 -12.28 -20.53 -1.28
C LYS A 66 -13.72 -20.69 -0.81
N THR A 67 -14.34 -19.61 -0.33
CA THR A 67 -15.71 -19.63 0.18
C THR A 67 -16.44 -18.34 -0.15
N ARG A 68 -17.75 -18.43 -0.51
CA ARG A 68 -18.60 -17.25 -0.54
C ARG A 68 -19.02 -16.90 0.87
N ARG A 69 -18.47 -15.81 1.39
CA ARG A 69 -18.65 -15.35 2.77
C ARG A 69 -19.81 -14.38 2.95
N HIS A 70 -19.99 -13.48 1.99
CA HIS A 70 -20.92 -12.37 2.09
C HIS A 70 -21.95 -12.42 0.97
N LYS A 71 -23.14 -11.90 1.23
CA LYS A 71 -24.21 -11.80 0.22
C LYS A 71 -23.93 -10.69 -0.80
N GLY A 72 -23.24 -9.63 -0.36
CA GLY A 72 -22.69 -8.58 -1.21
C GLY A 72 -21.18 -8.72 -1.37
N SER A 73 -20.46 -7.62 -1.55
CA SER A 73 -19.00 -7.62 -1.65
C SER A 73 -18.33 -7.85 -0.30
N CYS A 74 -17.12 -8.44 -0.30
CA CYS A 74 -16.24 -8.48 0.84
C CYS A 74 -15.34 -7.24 0.78
N ARG A 75 -15.55 -6.27 1.68
CA ARG A 75 -14.91 -4.95 1.62
C ARG A 75 -13.66 -4.85 2.48
N ALA A 76 -13.58 -5.62 3.57
CA ALA A 76 -12.45 -5.57 4.46
C ALA A 76 -12.05 -6.96 4.97
N LEU A 77 -10.75 -7.16 5.13
CA LEU A 77 -10.13 -8.34 5.68
C LEU A 77 -9.07 -7.95 6.72
N ALA A 78 -8.94 -8.73 7.76
CA ALA A 78 -7.82 -8.65 8.70
C ALA A 78 -7.52 -10.02 9.29
N PHE A 79 -6.24 -10.37 9.42
CA PHE A 79 -5.85 -11.48 10.28
C PHE A 79 -5.87 -11.07 11.75
N ALA A 80 -6.14 -12.01 12.64
CA ALA A 80 -5.81 -11.87 14.05
C ALA A 80 -4.30 -11.61 14.21
N VAL A 81 -3.91 -11.01 15.34
CA VAL A 81 -2.49 -10.67 15.58
C VAL A 81 -1.56 -11.87 15.51
N ASP A 82 -2.05 -13.05 15.88
CA ASP A 82 -1.35 -14.35 15.85
C ASP A 82 -1.59 -15.15 14.56
N GLY A 83 -2.29 -14.56 13.58
CA GLY A 83 -2.63 -15.22 12.32
C GLY A 83 -3.68 -16.33 12.41
N SER A 84 -4.10 -16.78 13.59
CA SER A 84 -4.99 -17.94 13.79
C SER A 84 -6.38 -17.79 13.21
N GLN A 85 -6.86 -16.55 13.07
CA GLN A 85 -8.19 -16.24 12.55
C GLN A 85 -8.11 -15.20 11.44
N LEU A 86 -9.05 -15.30 10.50
CA LEU A 86 -9.30 -14.29 9.49
C LEU A 86 -10.68 -13.66 9.72
N TYR A 87 -10.70 -12.37 9.89
CA TYR A 87 -11.91 -11.54 9.93
C TYR A 87 -12.24 -11.05 8.54
N SER A 88 -13.48 -11.24 8.10
CA SER A 88 -13.99 -10.72 6.84
C SER A 88 -15.24 -9.88 7.09
N ALA A 89 -15.35 -8.72 6.46
CA ALA A 89 -16.46 -7.79 6.60
C ALA A 89 -17.04 -7.46 5.24
N GLY A 90 -18.36 -7.50 5.11
CA GLY A 90 -19.03 -7.30 3.82
C GLY A 90 -20.19 -6.31 3.88
N THR A 91 -20.67 -5.92 2.69
CA THR A 91 -21.81 -5.00 2.52
C THR A 91 -23.13 -5.56 3.04
N ASP A 92 -23.16 -6.83 3.45
CA ASP A 92 -24.29 -7.44 4.15
C ASP A 92 -24.36 -7.06 5.65
N GLY A 93 -23.48 -6.17 6.12
CA GLY A 93 -23.45 -5.69 7.51
C GLY A 93 -22.99 -6.76 8.52
N ILE A 94 -22.24 -7.76 8.06
CA ILE A 94 -21.78 -8.86 8.90
C ILE A 94 -20.23 -8.95 8.86
N VAL A 95 -19.62 -9.05 10.05
CA VAL A 95 -18.24 -9.49 10.19
C VAL A 95 -18.22 -10.98 10.55
N LYS A 96 -17.38 -11.76 9.88
CA LYS A 96 -17.22 -13.19 10.14
C LYS A 96 -15.78 -13.47 10.54
N ALA A 97 -15.61 -14.09 11.71
CA ALA A 97 -14.35 -14.66 12.13
C ALA A 97 -14.29 -16.11 11.66
N ALA A 98 -13.21 -16.47 11.02
CA ALA A 98 -12.97 -17.82 10.53
C ALA A 98 -11.59 -18.31 10.95
N ASP A 99 -11.44 -19.59 11.18
CA ASP A 99 -10.16 -20.24 11.29
C ASP A 99 -9.35 -20.02 10.00
N ALA A 100 -8.15 -19.51 10.13
CA ALA A 100 -7.33 -19.09 8.99
C ALA A 100 -6.92 -20.28 8.09
N THR A 101 -6.66 -21.43 8.71
CA THR A 101 -6.18 -22.65 8.00
C THR A 101 -7.29 -23.31 7.21
N THR A 102 -8.47 -23.49 7.84
CA THR A 102 -9.56 -24.27 7.26
C THR A 102 -10.61 -23.41 6.56
N GLY A 103 -10.59 -22.13 6.79
CA GLY A 103 -11.63 -21.23 6.31
C GLY A 103 -12.99 -21.41 7.01
N LYS A 104 -13.12 -22.19 8.08
CA LYS A 104 -14.38 -22.45 8.77
C LYS A 104 -14.77 -21.26 9.65
N VAL A 105 -15.97 -20.74 9.47
CA VAL A 105 -16.52 -19.65 10.29
C VAL A 105 -16.77 -20.13 11.72
N VAL A 106 -16.17 -19.45 12.67
CA VAL A 106 -16.27 -19.74 14.11
C VAL A 106 -17.13 -18.75 14.86
N ALA A 107 -17.23 -17.50 14.39
CA ALA A 107 -18.08 -16.47 14.99
C ALA A 107 -18.59 -15.47 13.96
N LYS A 108 -19.63 -14.71 14.33
CA LYS A 108 -20.23 -13.66 13.51
C LYS A 108 -20.57 -12.46 14.41
N ILE A 109 -20.39 -11.26 13.85
CA ILE A 109 -20.80 -10.00 14.45
C ILE A 109 -21.77 -9.34 13.48
N ALA A 110 -22.97 -9.02 13.93
CA ALA A 110 -23.86 -8.14 13.17
C ALA A 110 -23.47 -6.69 13.49
N VAL A 111 -23.15 -5.93 12.45
CA VAL A 111 -22.81 -4.50 12.58
C VAL A 111 -24.09 -3.76 12.99
N PRO A 112 -24.06 -2.81 13.95
CA PRO A 112 -25.21 -1.97 14.23
C PRO A 112 -25.71 -1.28 12.97
N LEU A 113 -27.02 -1.07 12.90
CA LEU A 113 -27.60 -0.26 11.83
C LEU A 113 -27.23 1.20 12.04
N ASP A 114 -27.14 1.96 10.97
CA ASP A 114 -27.00 3.40 11.04
C ASP A 114 -28.20 4.00 11.80
N PRO A 115 -27.95 4.70 12.92
CA PRO A 115 -29.02 5.21 13.77
C PRO A 115 -29.87 6.30 13.08
N SER A 116 -29.35 6.95 12.05
CA SER A 116 -30.04 8.02 11.32
C SER A 116 -31.04 7.49 10.29
N SER A 117 -30.65 6.45 9.54
CA SER A 117 -31.41 5.90 8.41
C SER A 117 -32.05 4.54 8.74
N ASN A 118 -31.62 3.88 9.81
CA ASN A 118 -31.97 2.48 10.16
C ASN A 118 -31.64 1.49 9.03
N ALA A 119 -30.71 1.86 8.14
CA ALA A 119 -30.18 1.01 7.08
C ALA A 119 -28.96 0.22 7.55
N ILE A 120 -28.51 -0.73 6.74
CA ILE A 120 -27.26 -1.44 6.97
C ILE A 120 -26.13 -0.42 6.87
N ASP A 121 -25.34 -0.30 7.95
CA ASP A 121 -24.11 0.47 7.98
C ASP A 121 -22.97 -0.46 7.54
N ALA A 122 -22.58 -0.33 6.28
CA ALA A 122 -21.64 -1.26 5.69
C ALA A 122 -20.22 -1.05 6.24
N PRO A 123 -19.51 -2.12 6.62
CA PRO A 123 -18.12 -2.02 7.04
C PRO A 123 -17.24 -1.47 5.90
N SER A 124 -16.40 -0.49 6.21
CA SER A 124 -15.36 0.02 5.33
C SER A 124 -14.02 -0.64 5.59
N LEU A 125 -13.69 -0.88 6.86
CA LEU A 125 -12.45 -1.55 7.25
C LEU A 125 -12.60 -2.36 8.55
N VAL A 126 -11.71 -3.34 8.74
CA VAL A 126 -11.58 -4.13 9.97
C VAL A 126 -10.12 -4.26 10.36
N HIS A 127 -9.80 -4.19 11.66
CA HIS A 127 -8.44 -4.31 12.17
C HIS A 127 -8.40 -4.98 13.54
N ALA A 128 -7.56 -6.02 13.69
CA ALA A 128 -7.29 -6.64 14.97
C ALA A 128 -6.19 -5.86 15.71
N LEU A 129 -6.59 -5.00 16.65
CA LEU A 129 -5.67 -4.15 17.40
C LEU A 129 -4.85 -4.93 18.44
N SER A 130 -5.43 -5.99 18.99
CA SER A 130 -4.81 -6.91 19.93
C SER A 130 -5.53 -8.26 19.88
N PRO A 131 -5.03 -9.31 20.55
CA PRO A 131 -5.75 -10.58 20.64
C PRO A 131 -7.16 -10.49 21.23
N GLN A 132 -7.48 -9.36 21.87
CA GLN A 132 -8.75 -9.17 22.56
C GLN A 132 -9.61 -8.06 21.94
N THR A 133 -9.09 -7.28 20.99
CA THR A 133 -9.75 -6.06 20.52
C THR A 133 -9.79 -6.00 19.01
N LEU A 134 -11.01 -5.89 18.47
CA LEU A 134 -11.26 -5.65 17.06
C LEU A 134 -11.82 -4.24 16.86
N LEU A 135 -11.28 -3.53 15.91
CA LEU A 135 -11.79 -2.24 15.42
C LEU A 135 -12.52 -2.46 14.11
N LEU A 136 -13.63 -1.81 13.95
CA LEU A 136 -14.47 -1.86 12.74
C LEU A 136 -14.91 -0.46 12.35
N GLY A 137 -14.46 0.00 11.21
CA GLY A 137 -14.92 1.25 10.58
C GLY A 137 -16.11 0.98 9.67
N THR A 138 -17.01 1.97 9.55
CA THR A 138 -18.21 1.87 8.71
C THR A 138 -18.36 3.08 7.80
N ASP A 139 -19.30 2.96 6.83
CA ASP A 139 -19.61 4.02 5.88
C ASP A 139 -20.25 5.25 6.54
N SER A 140 -20.90 5.09 7.71
CA SER A 140 -21.49 6.20 8.49
C SER A 140 -20.48 6.91 9.38
N SER A 141 -19.18 6.71 9.20
CA SER A 141 -18.10 7.19 10.07
C SER A 141 -18.01 6.55 11.46
N ALA A 142 -18.84 5.55 11.76
CA ALA A 142 -18.76 4.89 13.04
C ALA A 142 -17.50 4.02 13.15
N LEU A 143 -16.76 4.17 14.24
CA LEU A 143 -15.66 3.30 14.62
C LEU A 143 -16.08 2.50 15.85
N HIS A 144 -16.38 1.22 15.64
CA HIS A 144 -16.82 0.31 16.67
C HIS A 144 -15.65 -0.48 17.25
N LEU A 145 -15.65 -0.61 18.56
CA LEU A 145 -14.71 -1.41 19.33
C LEU A 145 -15.41 -2.67 19.85
N TYR A 146 -14.87 -3.84 19.55
CA TYR A 146 -15.40 -5.12 20.01
C TYR A 146 -14.40 -5.86 20.90
N ASP A 147 -14.89 -6.49 21.98
CA ASP A 147 -14.13 -7.46 22.75
C ASP A 147 -14.24 -8.85 22.09
N LEU A 148 -13.13 -9.36 21.59
CA LEU A 148 -13.05 -10.66 20.93
C LEU A 148 -13.30 -11.84 21.86
N ARG A 149 -13.13 -11.66 23.18
CA ARG A 149 -13.46 -12.69 24.18
C ARG A 149 -14.96 -12.97 24.28
N ALA A 150 -15.78 -12.00 23.88
CA ALA A 150 -17.22 -12.14 23.85
C ALA A 150 -17.72 -12.87 22.57
N LEU A 151 -16.82 -13.20 21.64
CA LEU A 151 -17.18 -13.92 20.41
C LEU A 151 -17.43 -15.39 20.69
N GLY A 152 -18.49 -15.91 20.10
CA GLY A 152 -18.84 -17.32 20.15
C GLY A 152 -19.83 -17.69 19.07
N PRO A 153 -20.07 -19.00 18.81
CA PRO A 153 -20.89 -19.46 17.70
C PRO A 153 -22.34 -18.96 17.74
N GLN A 154 -22.85 -18.64 18.91
CA GLN A 154 -24.23 -18.15 19.14
C GLN A 154 -24.25 -16.74 19.75
N ALA A 155 -23.09 -16.11 19.95
CA ALA A 155 -23.02 -14.77 20.50
C ALA A 155 -23.41 -13.75 19.41
N ASN A 156 -24.10 -12.70 19.83
CA ASN A 156 -24.30 -11.49 19.02
C ASN A 156 -23.70 -10.31 19.81
N PRO A 157 -22.37 -10.16 19.77
CA PRO A 157 -21.69 -9.15 20.55
C PRO A 157 -22.08 -7.77 20.05
N LYS A 158 -22.31 -6.87 21.03
CA LYS A 158 -22.46 -5.44 20.73
C LYS A 158 -21.09 -4.78 20.86
N PRO A 159 -20.86 -3.65 20.15
CA PRO A 159 -19.65 -2.88 20.37
C PRO A 159 -19.55 -2.41 21.83
N GLU A 160 -18.39 -2.52 22.44
CA GLU A 160 -18.11 -1.96 23.77
C GLU A 160 -18.12 -0.43 23.74
N GLN A 161 -17.63 0.11 22.64
CA GLN A 161 -17.58 1.55 22.40
C GLN A 161 -17.83 1.83 20.92
N THR A 162 -18.38 3.01 20.65
CA THR A 162 -18.57 3.53 19.30
C THR A 162 -18.09 4.98 19.30
N HIS A 163 -17.24 5.34 18.36
CA HIS A 163 -16.72 6.69 18.17
C HIS A 163 -17.07 7.16 16.76
N HIS A 164 -17.18 8.47 16.56
CA HIS A 164 -17.32 9.12 15.25
C HIS A 164 -16.18 10.11 15.09
N PRO A 165 -14.97 9.62 14.71
CA PRO A 165 -13.79 10.48 14.59
C PRO A 165 -13.84 11.42 13.39
N HIS A 166 -14.65 11.11 12.38
CA HIS A 166 -14.76 11.85 11.12
C HIS A 166 -16.22 12.13 10.77
N ASP A 167 -16.44 12.96 9.75
CA ASP A 167 -17.76 13.26 9.20
C ASP A 167 -18.06 12.39 7.96
N ASP A 168 -17.11 11.57 7.51
CA ASP A 168 -17.17 10.67 6.38
C ASP A 168 -16.70 9.26 6.78
N TYR A 169 -16.81 8.29 5.87
CA TYR A 169 -16.40 6.91 6.11
C TYR A 169 -14.94 6.80 6.58
N ILE A 170 -14.64 5.76 7.35
CA ILE A 170 -13.28 5.47 7.78
C ILE A 170 -12.51 4.84 6.62
N SER A 171 -11.54 5.56 6.07
CA SER A 171 -10.73 5.14 4.93
C SER A 171 -9.52 4.31 5.32
N SER A 172 -8.85 4.66 6.43
CA SER A 172 -7.72 3.88 6.93
C SER A 172 -7.61 3.88 8.45
N LEU A 173 -6.83 2.93 8.97
CA LEU A 173 -6.58 2.78 10.40
C LEU A 173 -5.16 2.26 10.63
N THR A 174 -4.35 3.05 11.36
CA THR A 174 -2.96 2.73 11.66
C THR A 174 -2.71 2.74 13.17
N PRO A 175 -2.36 1.57 13.78
CA PRO A 175 -2.00 1.52 15.19
C PRO A 175 -0.75 2.34 15.47
N LEU A 176 -0.77 3.13 16.55
CA LEU A 176 0.44 3.80 17.03
C LEU A 176 1.25 2.84 17.91
N PRO A 177 2.57 2.86 17.84
CA PRO A 177 3.42 2.02 18.66
C PRO A 177 3.08 2.16 20.16
N PRO A 178 3.08 1.06 20.91
CA PRO A 178 2.82 1.13 22.36
C PRO A 178 3.89 1.97 23.03
N SER A 179 3.51 2.72 24.07
CA SER A 179 4.49 3.47 24.87
C SER A 179 5.45 2.51 25.58
N ALA A 180 6.65 2.98 25.92
CA ALA A 180 7.64 2.20 26.68
C ALA A 180 7.10 1.69 28.04
N ALA A 181 6.08 2.35 28.60
CA ALA A 181 5.40 1.95 29.82
C ALA A 181 4.27 0.93 29.60
N SER A 182 4.01 0.51 28.35
CA SER A 182 2.96 -0.46 28.07
C SER A 182 3.35 -1.86 28.53
N THR A 183 2.56 -2.45 29.40
CA THR A 183 2.77 -3.83 29.90
C THR A 183 2.20 -4.89 28.97
N SER A 184 1.28 -4.53 28.06
CA SER A 184 0.64 -5.48 27.14
C SER A 184 1.41 -5.69 25.84
N GLY A 185 2.33 -4.77 25.47
CA GLY A 185 3.01 -4.79 24.18
C GLY A 185 2.13 -4.40 22.97
N PHE A 186 0.80 -4.26 23.16
CA PHE A 186 -0.13 -3.89 22.11
C PHE A 186 -0.46 -2.40 22.11
N SER A 187 -0.80 -1.88 20.92
CA SER A 187 -1.25 -0.51 20.74
C SER A 187 -2.52 -0.24 21.52
N LYS A 188 -2.61 0.94 22.10
CA LYS A 188 -3.82 1.46 22.77
C LYS A 188 -4.34 2.72 22.09
N GLN A 189 -3.59 3.23 21.14
CA GLN A 189 -3.92 4.39 20.34
C GLN A 189 -3.75 4.04 18.88
N TRP A 190 -4.56 4.66 18.04
CA TRP A 190 -4.47 4.54 16.59
C TRP A 190 -4.82 5.85 15.93
N VAL A 191 -4.30 6.00 14.74
CA VAL A 191 -4.71 7.04 13.80
C VAL A 191 -5.76 6.46 12.89
N SER A 192 -6.81 7.21 12.61
CA SER A 192 -7.78 6.95 11.54
C SER A 192 -7.82 8.13 10.58
N THR A 193 -8.13 7.86 9.32
CA THR A 193 -8.45 8.85 8.30
C THR A 193 -9.88 8.66 7.84
N GLY A 194 -10.52 9.75 7.43
CA GLY A 194 -11.88 9.75 6.89
C GLY A 194 -12.21 11.10 6.28
N GLY A 195 -12.69 11.08 5.02
CA GLY A 195 -12.81 12.29 4.23
C GLY A 195 -11.48 13.04 4.20
N THR A 196 -11.48 14.29 4.59
CA THR A 196 -10.32 15.21 4.56
C THR A 196 -9.61 15.34 5.90
N THR A 197 -9.91 14.48 6.89
CA THR A 197 -9.38 14.63 8.26
C THR A 197 -8.65 13.40 8.75
N LEU A 198 -7.68 13.65 9.65
CA LEU A 198 -7.00 12.65 10.45
C LEU A 198 -7.46 12.77 11.90
N ALA A 199 -7.65 11.65 12.59
CA ALA A 199 -7.98 11.64 14.01
C ALA A 199 -7.15 10.62 14.78
N VAL A 200 -6.86 10.93 16.05
CA VAL A 200 -6.20 10.01 16.98
C VAL A 200 -7.20 9.60 18.04
N THR A 201 -7.37 8.30 18.18
CA THR A 201 -8.28 7.72 19.16
C THR A 201 -7.49 6.85 20.17
N ASP A 202 -7.86 6.94 21.43
CA ASP A 202 -7.30 6.12 22.52
C ASP A 202 -8.37 5.14 23.02
N LEU A 203 -7.96 3.90 23.26
CA LEU A 203 -8.83 2.80 23.71
C LEU A 203 -9.69 3.14 24.94
N ARG A 204 -9.20 4.01 25.83
CA ARG A 204 -9.89 4.35 27.08
C ARG A 204 -10.52 5.74 27.07
N ARG A 205 -9.89 6.67 26.33
CA ARG A 205 -10.29 8.08 26.34
C ARG A 205 -11.20 8.47 25.18
N GLY A 206 -11.30 7.61 24.15
CA GLY A 206 -12.01 7.92 22.93
C GLY A 206 -11.20 8.81 21.99
N VAL A 207 -11.87 9.59 21.16
CA VAL A 207 -11.24 10.53 20.22
C VAL A 207 -10.50 11.61 20.98
N MET A 208 -9.20 11.69 20.80
CA MET A 208 -8.31 12.60 21.52
C MET A 208 -8.09 13.91 20.78
N VAL A 209 -7.93 13.81 19.48
CA VAL A 209 -7.67 14.95 18.60
C VAL A 209 -8.16 14.62 17.18
N ARG A 210 -8.60 15.63 16.48
CA ARG A 210 -8.92 15.60 15.04
C ARG A 210 -8.15 16.74 14.40
N SER A 211 -7.58 16.51 13.23
CA SER A 211 -6.84 17.52 12.47
C SER A 211 -7.77 18.60 11.91
N GLU A 212 -7.17 19.67 11.43
CA GLU A 212 -7.83 20.58 10.51
C GLU A 212 -8.19 19.85 9.19
N ASP A 213 -9.11 20.47 8.43
CA ASP A 213 -9.50 19.99 7.09
C ASP A 213 -8.31 20.14 6.14
N GLN A 214 -7.94 19.05 5.49
CA GLN A 214 -6.79 19.01 4.57
C GLN A 214 -7.17 19.34 3.12
N GLU A 215 -8.44 19.66 2.84
CA GLU A 215 -8.97 19.97 1.51
C GLU A 215 -8.95 18.79 0.51
N GLU A 216 -8.19 17.75 0.81
CA GLU A 216 -8.02 16.55 -0.02
C GLU A 216 -8.39 15.29 0.75
N GLU A 217 -8.94 14.29 0.06
CA GLU A 217 -9.28 13.01 0.68
C GLU A 217 -8.03 12.27 1.16
N LEU A 218 -8.08 11.76 2.38
CA LEU A 218 -7.06 10.93 2.99
C LEU A 218 -7.48 9.47 2.90
N LEU A 219 -6.77 8.66 2.10
CA LEU A 219 -7.22 7.34 1.68
C LEU A 219 -6.55 6.18 2.43
N CYS A 220 -5.26 6.27 2.66
CA CYS A 220 -4.48 5.22 3.30
C CYS A 220 -3.43 5.80 4.24
N SER A 221 -2.96 5.00 5.20
CA SER A 221 -1.95 5.47 6.15
C SER A 221 -1.02 4.36 6.61
N VAL A 222 0.21 4.73 6.99
CA VAL A 222 1.19 3.80 7.58
C VAL A 222 2.06 4.52 8.60
N MET A 223 2.44 3.81 9.68
CA MET A 223 3.34 4.31 10.70
C MET A 223 4.79 4.05 10.34
N VAL A 224 5.63 5.09 10.36
CA VAL A 224 7.06 5.01 10.13
C VAL A 224 7.80 5.43 11.40
N THR A 225 8.64 4.53 11.91
CA THR A 225 9.43 4.73 13.12
C THR A 225 10.92 4.68 12.83
N GLY A 226 11.74 5.20 13.74
CA GLY A 226 13.20 5.17 13.61
C GLY A 226 13.75 6.15 12.58
N LEU A 227 13.04 7.24 12.33
CA LEU A 227 13.53 8.37 11.56
C LEU A 227 14.56 9.19 12.36
N SER A 228 15.38 9.96 11.65
CA SER A 228 16.35 10.85 12.28
C SER A 228 15.63 11.92 13.10
N LYS A 229 15.98 12.01 14.38
CA LYS A 229 15.46 13.02 15.29
C LYS A 229 16.12 14.36 15.00
N LYS A 230 15.35 15.34 14.58
CA LYS A 230 15.80 16.72 14.36
C LYS A 230 14.87 17.67 15.10
N GLY A 231 15.44 18.63 15.83
CA GLY A 231 14.64 19.57 16.61
C GLY A 231 13.80 18.88 17.69
N SER A 232 12.48 19.10 17.66
CA SER A 232 11.51 18.50 18.57
C SER A 232 10.95 17.15 18.09
N SER A 233 11.38 16.65 16.92
CA SER A 233 10.91 15.38 16.35
C SER A 233 11.27 14.20 17.22
N VAL A 234 10.28 13.31 17.45
CA VAL A 234 10.48 12.04 18.14
C VAL A 234 10.99 10.93 17.20
N GLY A 235 11.06 11.21 15.89
CA GLY A 235 11.49 10.24 14.87
C GLY A 235 10.42 9.23 14.51
N GLU A 236 9.16 9.56 14.75
CA GLU A 236 7.98 8.73 14.48
C GLU A 236 6.94 9.57 13.73
N LYS A 237 6.61 9.16 12.52
CA LYS A 237 5.63 9.86 11.67
C LYS A 237 4.58 8.91 11.13
N VAL A 238 3.35 9.38 11.05
CA VAL A 238 2.33 8.74 10.22
C VAL A 238 2.44 9.34 8.82
N VAL A 239 2.55 8.48 7.84
CA VAL A 239 2.51 8.85 6.41
C VAL A 239 1.12 8.54 5.91
N VAL A 240 0.49 9.50 5.25
CA VAL A 240 -0.89 9.41 4.76
C VAL A 240 -0.90 9.66 3.27
N GLY A 241 -1.58 8.81 2.52
CA GLY A 241 -1.77 8.93 1.08
C GLY A 241 -3.06 9.67 0.77
N GLY A 242 -2.96 10.66 -0.10
CA GLY A 242 -4.09 11.51 -0.54
C GLY A 242 -4.64 11.14 -1.91
N GLY A 243 -5.84 11.63 -2.20
CA GLY A 243 -6.52 11.47 -3.48
C GLY A 243 -5.85 12.19 -4.66
N ASN A 244 -4.86 13.03 -4.39
CA ASN A 244 -4.16 13.87 -5.37
C ASN A 244 -2.70 13.45 -5.65
N GLY A 245 -2.32 12.22 -5.31
CA GLY A 245 -0.95 11.72 -5.54
C GLY A 245 0.11 12.31 -4.61
N VAL A 246 -0.32 12.84 -3.47
CA VAL A 246 0.57 13.42 -2.46
C VAL A 246 0.55 12.59 -1.19
N LEU A 247 1.74 12.34 -0.64
CA LEU A 247 1.90 11.85 0.73
C LEU A 247 2.05 13.03 1.67
N THR A 248 1.31 13.01 2.77
CA THR A 248 1.46 13.92 3.88
C THR A 248 2.08 13.20 5.08
N LEU A 249 3.00 13.87 5.78
CA LEU A 249 3.72 13.32 6.92
C LEU A 249 3.29 14.05 8.19
N TRP A 250 2.97 13.28 9.22
CA TRP A 250 2.43 13.78 10.47
C TRP A 250 3.32 13.35 11.63
N GLU A 251 3.94 14.29 12.32
CA GLU A 251 4.77 14.00 13.48
C GLU A 251 3.92 13.50 14.65
N ARG A 252 4.34 12.39 15.27
CA ARG A 252 3.64 11.85 16.43
C ARG A 252 3.58 12.87 17.57
N GLY A 253 2.36 13.22 17.99
CA GLY A 253 2.09 14.20 19.04
C GLY A 253 1.79 15.60 18.52
N VAL A 254 1.91 15.85 17.22
CA VAL A 254 1.49 17.09 16.54
C VAL A 254 0.51 16.67 15.46
N TRP A 255 -0.78 16.84 15.75
CA TRP A 255 -1.85 16.25 14.94
C TRP A 255 -2.80 17.31 14.35
N ASP A 256 -2.49 18.58 14.55
CA ASP A 256 -3.34 19.66 14.07
C ASP A 256 -3.24 19.81 12.55
N ASP A 257 -2.00 19.74 12.03
CA ASP A 257 -1.71 19.82 10.61
C ASP A 257 -0.49 18.96 10.24
N GLN A 258 -0.30 18.71 8.96
CA GLN A 258 0.83 17.94 8.43
C GLN A 258 2.14 18.73 8.50
N ASP A 259 3.25 18.04 8.73
CA ASP A 259 4.60 18.64 8.75
C ASP A 259 5.21 18.81 7.36
N GLU A 260 5.04 17.79 6.52
CA GLU A 260 5.73 17.66 5.23
C GLU A 260 4.82 17.07 4.17
N ARG A 261 5.07 17.41 2.91
CA ARG A 261 4.40 16.85 1.73
C ARG A 261 5.40 16.25 0.76
N ILE A 262 5.06 15.09 0.17
CA ILE A 262 5.85 14.43 -0.87
C ILE A 262 4.93 14.20 -2.07
N THR A 263 5.21 14.84 -3.19
CA THR A 263 4.49 14.56 -4.43
C THR A 263 5.01 13.24 -5.01
N VAL A 264 4.17 12.23 -5.03
CA VAL A 264 4.44 10.90 -5.56
C VAL A 264 4.11 10.83 -7.03
N ASP A 265 2.95 11.37 -7.41
CA ASP A 265 2.52 11.44 -8.80
C ASP A 265 2.30 12.90 -9.23
N ARG A 266 2.74 13.22 -10.46
CA ARG A 266 2.65 14.55 -11.07
C ARG A 266 1.88 14.53 -12.38
N SER A 267 1.03 13.55 -12.56
CA SER A 267 0.21 13.46 -13.76
C SER A 267 -0.68 14.69 -13.94
N PRO A 268 -0.94 15.10 -15.19
CA PRO A 268 -1.83 16.23 -15.45
C PRO A 268 -3.24 15.99 -14.87
N GLY A 269 -3.76 16.95 -14.15
CA GLY A 269 -5.09 16.84 -13.50
C GLY A 269 -5.05 16.75 -11.98
N GLY A 270 -3.86 16.79 -11.36
CA GLY A 270 -3.71 16.83 -9.91
C GLY A 270 -2.99 15.62 -9.32
N GLY A 271 -2.55 14.67 -10.14
CA GLY A 271 -1.96 13.40 -9.70
C GLY A 271 -3.02 12.30 -9.51
N GLU A 272 -2.56 11.05 -9.47
CA GLU A 272 -3.41 9.88 -9.24
C GLU A 272 -3.55 9.59 -7.75
N SER A 273 -4.71 9.09 -7.32
CA SER A 273 -4.95 8.72 -5.93
C SER A 273 -3.96 7.67 -5.42
N ILE A 274 -3.61 7.76 -4.13
CA ILE A 274 -2.79 6.75 -3.45
C ILE A 274 -3.73 5.89 -2.63
N ASP A 275 -4.13 4.73 -3.19
CA ASP A 275 -5.20 3.91 -2.64
C ASP A 275 -4.70 2.89 -1.62
N SER A 276 -3.44 2.49 -1.71
CA SER A 276 -2.83 1.54 -0.78
C SER A 276 -1.38 1.90 -0.47
N MET A 277 -0.92 1.50 0.73
CA MET A 277 0.42 1.82 1.18
C MET A 277 0.93 0.80 2.19
N VAL A 278 2.23 0.48 2.09
CA VAL A 278 2.89 -0.40 3.05
C VAL A 278 4.34 0.04 3.28
N LEU A 279 4.82 -0.05 4.53
CA LEU A 279 6.22 0.16 4.87
C LEU A 279 7.01 -1.11 4.51
N LEU A 280 8.14 -0.97 3.81
CA LEU A 280 9.02 -2.10 3.53
C LEU A 280 9.56 -2.69 4.83
N PRO A 281 9.56 -4.03 4.96
CA PRO A 281 10.18 -4.71 6.09
C PRO A 281 11.67 -4.39 6.19
N GLN A 282 12.22 -4.52 7.39
CA GLN A 282 13.66 -4.32 7.59
C GLN A 282 14.43 -5.43 6.85
N GLY A 283 15.44 -5.03 6.08
CA GLY A 283 16.27 -5.94 5.29
C GLY A 283 15.76 -6.20 3.87
N VAL A 284 14.59 -5.69 3.51
CA VAL A 284 14.03 -5.78 2.16
C VAL A 284 14.28 -4.46 1.43
N GLY A 285 14.87 -4.54 0.24
CA GLY A 285 15.18 -3.38 -0.61
C GLY A 285 16.35 -2.52 -0.12
N PRO A 286 16.50 -1.31 -0.67
CA PRO A 286 17.58 -0.39 -0.31
C PRO A 286 17.49 0.10 1.14
N SER A 287 18.63 0.51 1.69
CA SER A 287 18.71 1.01 3.08
C SER A 287 17.84 2.25 3.31
N GLY A 288 17.19 2.30 4.48
CA GLY A 288 16.36 3.41 4.94
C GLY A 288 14.91 3.02 5.15
N LYS A 289 14.07 4.01 5.41
CA LYS A 289 12.62 3.80 5.54
C LYS A 289 11.97 4.08 4.19
N ILE A 290 11.44 3.04 3.58
CA ILE A 290 10.82 3.10 2.26
C ILE A 290 9.36 2.70 2.41
N VAL A 291 8.49 3.47 1.81
CA VAL A 291 7.05 3.20 1.72
C VAL A 291 6.74 2.85 0.26
N ALA A 292 6.15 1.69 0.04
CA ALA A 292 5.54 1.35 -1.25
C ALA A 292 4.12 1.89 -1.28
N THR A 293 3.75 2.55 -2.38
CA THR A 293 2.43 3.13 -2.64
C THR A 293 1.82 2.51 -3.88
N GLY A 294 0.55 2.18 -3.82
CA GLY A 294 -0.26 1.73 -4.95
C GLY A 294 -1.21 2.86 -5.37
N LEU A 295 -1.19 3.17 -6.66
CA LEU A 295 -1.92 4.30 -7.23
C LEU A 295 -3.18 3.84 -7.98
N GLY A 296 -4.11 4.76 -8.17
CA GLY A 296 -5.38 4.56 -8.88
C GLY A 296 -5.24 4.16 -10.36
N ASN A 297 -4.07 4.41 -10.97
CA ASN A 297 -3.76 4.03 -12.35
C ASN A 297 -2.92 2.74 -12.48
N GLY A 298 -2.82 1.94 -11.43
CA GLY A 298 -2.06 0.70 -11.43
C GLY A 298 -0.55 0.86 -11.23
N ALA A 299 -0.05 2.08 -11.05
CA ALA A 299 1.37 2.30 -10.78
C ALA A 299 1.72 1.97 -9.32
N LEU A 300 2.95 1.49 -9.13
CA LEU A 300 3.58 1.29 -7.83
C LEU A 300 4.75 2.27 -7.72
N ARG A 301 4.82 3.03 -6.63
CA ARG A 301 5.91 3.96 -6.35
C ARG A 301 6.57 3.60 -5.03
N PHE A 302 7.89 3.70 -4.98
CA PHE A 302 8.66 3.47 -3.77
C PHE A 302 9.25 4.79 -3.31
N VAL A 303 8.84 5.23 -2.13
CA VAL A 303 9.17 6.55 -1.59
C VAL A 303 10.10 6.39 -0.39
N LYS A 304 11.29 6.96 -0.44
CA LYS A 304 12.24 6.97 0.67
C LYS A 304 11.92 8.14 1.60
N ILE A 305 11.43 7.81 2.80
CA ILE A 305 11.11 8.79 3.84
C ILE A 305 12.39 9.32 4.48
N GLY A 306 12.43 10.63 4.70
CA GLY A 306 13.61 11.36 5.20
C GLY A 306 14.44 12.02 4.10
N SER A 307 14.56 11.42 2.90
CA SER A 307 14.99 12.12 1.69
C SER A 307 13.81 12.65 0.86
N ASN A 308 12.62 12.12 1.14
CA ASN A 308 11.35 12.54 0.53
C ASN A 308 11.37 12.45 -1.00
N GLN A 309 11.86 11.32 -1.51
CA GLN A 309 12.04 11.08 -2.95
C GLN A 309 11.44 9.76 -3.37
N VAL A 310 10.83 9.72 -4.56
CA VAL A 310 10.49 8.50 -5.28
C VAL A 310 11.79 7.90 -5.80
N ILE A 311 12.10 6.67 -5.41
CA ILE A 311 13.37 5.99 -5.74
C ILE A 311 13.19 4.87 -6.76
N ALA A 312 11.97 4.36 -6.95
CA ALA A 312 11.66 3.35 -7.95
C ALA A 312 10.18 3.38 -8.32
N GLU A 313 9.89 2.83 -9.49
CA GLU A 313 8.56 2.70 -10.07
C GLU A 313 8.39 1.32 -10.68
N LEU A 314 7.20 0.72 -10.49
CA LEU A 314 6.76 -0.51 -11.12
C LEU A 314 5.32 -0.33 -11.61
N SER A 315 4.84 -1.26 -12.43
CA SER A 315 3.45 -1.30 -12.88
C SER A 315 2.80 -2.60 -12.45
N HIS A 316 1.70 -2.49 -11.70
CA HIS A 316 0.88 -3.64 -11.36
C HIS A 316 0.18 -4.19 -12.59
N ASP A 317 -0.38 -3.31 -13.42
CA ASP A 317 -1.02 -3.67 -14.67
C ASP A 317 -0.73 -2.60 -15.74
N GLU A 318 -0.12 -3.03 -16.83
CA GLU A 318 0.22 -2.16 -17.96
C GLU A 318 -0.94 -1.99 -18.94
N LEU A 319 -1.87 -2.94 -18.95
CA LEU A 319 -2.93 -3.01 -19.95
C LEU A 319 -4.20 -2.31 -19.50
N GLU A 320 -4.75 -2.72 -18.36
CA GLU A 320 -6.05 -2.23 -17.87
C GLU A 320 -5.91 -1.03 -16.93
N LYS A 321 -4.71 -0.84 -16.35
CA LYS A 321 -4.38 0.24 -15.42
C LYS A 321 -5.34 0.35 -14.24
N GLU A 322 -5.76 -0.80 -13.74
CA GLU A 322 -6.64 -0.90 -12.57
C GLU A 322 -5.94 -0.47 -11.30
N ALA A 323 -6.68 0.20 -10.41
CA ALA A 323 -6.17 0.70 -9.14
C ALA A 323 -5.55 -0.40 -8.27
N VAL A 324 -4.42 -0.10 -7.62
CA VAL A 324 -3.78 -1.00 -6.66
C VAL A 324 -4.41 -0.80 -5.28
N VAL A 325 -5.43 -1.60 -4.99
CA VAL A 325 -6.23 -1.48 -3.76
C VAL A 325 -5.62 -2.21 -2.56
N GLY A 326 -4.61 -3.05 -2.78
CA GLY A 326 -3.95 -3.82 -1.72
C GLY A 326 -2.45 -3.94 -1.91
N LEU A 327 -1.70 -3.68 -0.83
CA LEU A 327 -0.26 -3.91 -0.74
C LEU A 327 0.06 -4.64 0.57
N GLY A 328 1.07 -5.52 0.54
CA GLY A 328 1.53 -6.21 1.74
C GLY A 328 2.84 -6.94 1.49
N PHE A 329 3.49 -7.35 2.59
CA PHE A 329 4.67 -8.20 2.56
C PHE A 329 4.43 -9.45 3.37
N ASP A 330 4.91 -10.60 2.91
CA ASP A 330 4.92 -11.82 3.72
C ASP A 330 6.18 -11.93 4.59
N SER A 331 6.21 -12.96 5.40
CA SER A 331 7.34 -13.24 6.31
C SER A 331 8.65 -13.56 5.58
N THR A 332 8.60 -13.86 4.28
CA THR A 332 9.78 -14.12 3.44
C THR A 332 10.29 -12.88 2.72
N GLY A 333 9.62 -11.73 2.88
CA GLY A 333 9.99 -10.45 2.26
C GLY A 333 9.44 -10.26 0.84
N ARG A 334 8.57 -11.15 0.34
CA ARG A 334 7.90 -10.96 -0.95
C ARG A 334 6.78 -9.93 -0.80
N MET A 335 6.70 -9.03 -1.78
CA MET A 335 5.63 -8.04 -1.85
C MET A 335 4.45 -8.60 -2.64
N TYR A 336 3.25 -8.27 -2.19
CA TYR A 336 1.98 -8.56 -2.88
C TYR A 336 1.32 -7.25 -3.26
N SER A 337 0.95 -7.10 -4.53
CA SER A 337 0.10 -6.01 -5.00
C SER A 337 -1.17 -6.60 -5.59
N GLY A 338 -2.31 -6.04 -5.20
CA GLY A 338 -3.61 -6.48 -5.67
C GLY A 338 -4.41 -5.34 -6.29
N GLY A 339 -4.97 -5.59 -7.46
CA GLY A 339 -5.82 -4.64 -8.19
C GLY A 339 -6.59 -5.34 -9.30
N GLY A 340 -7.75 -4.80 -9.69
CA GLY A 340 -8.58 -5.40 -10.70
C GLY A 340 -8.90 -6.87 -10.41
N ARG A 341 -8.54 -7.76 -11.29
CA ARG A 341 -8.75 -9.22 -11.16
C ARG A 341 -7.46 -10.00 -10.98
N MET A 342 -6.48 -9.41 -10.31
CA MET A 342 -5.16 -10.02 -10.18
C MET A 342 -4.49 -9.66 -8.85
N VAL A 343 -3.72 -10.61 -8.32
CA VAL A 343 -2.69 -10.36 -7.32
C VAL A 343 -1.35 -10.69 -7.93
N LYS A 344 -0.41 -9.76 -7.94
CA LYS A 344 0.98 -10.00 -8.33
C LYS A 344 1.85 -10.19 -7.11
N VAL A 345 2.79 -11.12 -7.24
CA VAL A 345 3.82 -11.41 -6.24
C VAL A 345 5.16 -10.95 -6.78
N TRP A 346 5.88 -10.21 -5.96
CA TRP A 346 7.14 -9.58 -6.33
C TRP A 346 8.25 -10.07 -5.42
N GLY A 347 9.36 -10.48 -6.00
CA GLY A 347 10.57 -10.80 -5.28
C GLY A 347 11.64 -9.73 -5.42
N GLU A 348 12.61 -9.72 -4.52
CA GLU A 348 13.74 -8.81 -4.62
C GLU A 348 14.68 -9.24 -5.74
N ALA A 349 14.94 -8.37 -6.71
CA ALA A 349 15.71 -8.67 -7.92
C ALA A 349 17.15 -9.17 -7.64
N SER A 350 17.75 -8.78 -6.49
CA SER A 350 19.07 -9.26 -6.09
C SER A 350 19.10 -10.72 -5.65
N VAL A 351 17.95 -11.28 -5.23
CA VAL A 351 17.84 -12.68 -4.80
C VAL A 351 17.57 -13.59 -6.00
N TYR A 352 16.73 -13.13 -6.93
CA TYR A 352 16.28 -13.91 -8.07
C TYR A 352 17.13 -13.70 -9.34
N GLY A 353 17.89 -12.61 -9.45
CA GLY A 353 18.77 -12.34 -10.59
C GLY A 353 20.10 -13.10 -10.56
N GLN A 354 20.47 -13.72 -9.43
CA GLN A 354 21.67 -14.56 -9.34
C GLN A 354 21.46 -15.98 -9.90
N GLU A 355 20.21 -16.43 -9.95
CA GLU A 355 19.88 -17.74 -10.53
C GLU A 355 19.93 -17.71 -12.07
N GLU A 356 19.49 -16.62 -12.72
CA GLU A 356 19.56 -16.46 -14.17
C GLU A 356 21.03 -16.34 -14.66
N GLU A 357 21.91 -15.62 -13.96
CA GLU A 357 23.33 -15.52 -14.31
C GLU A 357 24.08 -16.85 -14.12
N SER A 358 23.67 -17.69 -13.15
CA SER A 358 24.28 -19.01 -12.94
C SER A 358 23.85 -20.04 -14.00
N GLU A 359 22.64 -19.95 -14.52
CA GLU A 359 22.15 -20.81 -15.61
C GLU A 359 22.80 -20.42 -16.97
N GLU A 360 23.00 -19.12 -17.25
CA GLU A 360 23.70 -18.68 -18.46
C GLU A 360 25.19 -19.01 -18.43
N GLU A 361 25.88 -18.97 -17.28
CA GLU A 361 27.27 -19.40 -17.15
C GLU A 361 27.45 -20.92 -17.27
N GLU A 362 26.49 -21.75 -16.85
CA GLU A 362 26.53 -23.20 -17.05
C GLU A 362 26.22 -23.63 -18.50
N GLU A 363 25.37 -22.92 -19.25
CA GLU A 363 25.14 -23.17 -20.66
C GLU A 363 26.33 -22.76 -21.56
N GLU A 364 27.05 -21.67 -21.24
CA GLU A 364 28.27 -21.29 -21.98
C GLU A 364 29.46 -22.23 -21.67
N ALA A 365 29.55 -22.81 -20.49
CA ALA A 365 30.62 -23.75 -20.13
C ALA A 365 30.49 -25.16 -20.76
N GLY A 366 29.29 -25.48 -21.27
CA GLY A 366 29.00 -26.79 -21.88
C GLY A 366 29.34 -26.94 -23.37
N ASN A 367 29.67 -25.86 -24.08
CA ASN A 367 29.76 -25.87 -25.55
C ASN A 367 31.18 -25.65 -26.12
N GLY A 368 32.22 -25.85 -25.36
CA GLY A 368 33.61 -25.57 -25.75
C GLY A 368 34.57 -26.73 -25.73
N VAL A 369 34.37 -27.78 -26.55
CA VAL A 369 35.47 -28.69 -26.91
C VAL A 369 35.30 -29.18 -28.38
N ALA A 370 36.10 -28.67 -29.33
CA ALA A 370 36.91 -29.42 -30.27
C ALA A 370 37.48 -28.59 -31.42
N GLY A 371 38.79 -28.57 -31.53
CA GLY A 371 39.61 -28.54 -32.74
C GLY A 371 39.87 -27.17 -33.40
N ASP A 372 40.97 -26.80 -33.86
CA ASP A 372 42.30 -27.39 -34.00
C ASP A 372 43.26 -26.22 -34.46
N LYS A 373 44.52 -26.41 -34.21
CA LYS A 373 45.65 -25.55 -34.52
C LYS A 373 45.74 -25.12 -35.97
N HIS A 374 46.15 -23.83 -36.23
CA HIS A 374 47.31 -23.58 -37.09
C HIS A 374 47.84 -22.12 -36.93
N SER A 375 49.17 -22.09 -36.76
CA SER A 375 50.12 -21.02 -36.69
C SER A 375 50.28 -20.24 -37.99
N ARG A 376 50.66 -18.94 -37.86
CA ARG A 376 51.79 -18.16 -38.48
C ARG A 376 51.47 -16.67 -38.38
N ALA A 377 52.22 -15.92 -37.69
CA ALA A 377 53.44 -15.17 -37.83
C ALA A 377 53.52 -14.13 -38.97
N SER A 378 54.03 -12.98 -38.55
CA SER A 378 54.70 -11.86 -39.26
C SER A 378 53.79 -10.69 -39.64
N ASP A 379 54.13 -9.55 -39.39
CA ASP A 379 55.25 -8.63 -39.20
C ASP A 379 54.75 -7.23 -39.62
N ASP A 380 55.17 -6.26 -38.78
CA ASP A 380 55.69 -4.91 -39.07
C ASP A 380 54.85 -3.92 -39.89
N GLU A 381 54.86 -2.80 -39.40
CA GLU A 381 55.53 -1.55 -39.47
C GLU A 381 54.61 -0.31 -39.41
N ASP A 382 54.96 0.55 -38.49
CA ASP A 382 55.17 2.00 -38.48
C ASP A 382 54.50 2.86 -39.56
N SER A 383 53.86 3.91 -39.10
CA SER A 383 54.41 5.28 -39.34
C SER A 383 53.54 6.36 -38.71
N ASP A 384 54.29 7.18 -37.97
CA ASP A 384 54.00 8.54 -37.53
C ASP A 384 53.48 9.44 -38.63
N GLU A 385 52.75 10.46 -38.26
CA GLU A 385 52.98 11.89 -38.52
C GLU A 385 51.77 12.68 -37.99
N GLU A 386 51.98 13.40 -37.05
CA GLU A 386 52.15 14.79 -36.65
C GLU A 386 51.46 15.86 -37.53
N MET A 387 51.06 16.84 -36.72
CA MET A 387 51.00 18.31 -36.95
C MET A 387 49.70 18.96 -37.33
N GLU A 388 49.34 19.77 -36.40
CA GLU A 388 49.25 21.28 -36.34
C GLU A 388 48.06 21.89 -37.05
N ASP A 389 47.43 22.85 -36.59
CA ASP A 389 47.50 24.00 -35.66
C ASP A 389 46.46 25.02 -36.16
N SER A 390 46.13 25.90 -35.21
CA SER A 390 45.65 27.29 -35.40
C SER A 390 44.14 27.48 -35.68
N SER A 391 43.59 28.08 -34.77
CA SER A 391 43.42 29.47 -34.32
C SER A 391 42.07 30.09 -34.65
N ASP A 392 41.58 30.69 -33.59
CA ASP A 392 40.88 32.01 -33.47
C ASP A 392 39.57 32.23 -34.24
N ASP A 393 38.60 32.66 -33.58
CA ASP A 393 38.26 33.97 -33.16
C ASP A 393 36.73 34.19 -32.93
N GLU A 394 36.48 34.93 -31.86
CA GLU A 394 35.48 35.98 -31.69
C GLU A 394 34.02 35.65 -31.35
N ARG A 395 33.73 35.99 -30.09
CA ARG A 395 32.46 36.51 -29.60
C ARG A 395 32.16 37.88 -30.24
N PRO A 396 30.92 38.30 -30.30
CA PRO A 396 30.53 39.21 -29.20
C PRO A 396 29.07 39.10 -28.66
N SER A 397 29.03 39.50 -27.43
CA SER A 397 27.87 39.85 -26.60
C SER A 397 27.08 41.06 -27.13
N GLN A 398 25.76 41.07 -26.89
CA GLN A 398 24.96 42.29 -26.64
C GLN A 398 23.64 41.92 -25.97
N LYS A 399 23.46 42.22 -24.69
CA LYS A 399 22.91 43.41 -24.02
C LYS A 399 21.44 43.76 -24.32
N ARG A 400 20.63 43.53 -23.27
CA ARG A 400 19.57 44.38 -22.69
C ARG A 400 18.68 45.25 -23.60
N LYS A 401 17.33 45.08 -23.37
CA LYS A 401 16.48 46.28 -23.17
C LYS A 401 15.22 45.94 -22.36
N LYS A 402 15.12 46.61 -21.23
CA LYS A 402 13.89 46.89 -20.43
C LYS A 402 13.04 47.93 -21.16
N ARG A 403 11.70 47.82 -21.09
CA ARG A 403 10.70 48.91 -21.07
C ARG A 403 9.35 48.31 -20.74
N ARG A 404 8.72 48.61 -19.66
CA ARG A 404 8.01 49.74 -19.09
C ARG A 404 6.51 49.76 -19.47
N LYS A 405 5.68 49.52 -18.41
CA LYS A 405 4.40 50.16 -18.00
C LYS A 405 3.40 50.60 -19.08
N GLY A 406 2.17 50.08 -18.93
CA GLY A 406 0.95 50.72 -19.36
C GLY A 406 -0.22 50.32 -18.44
N LYS A 407 -0.81 51.35 -17.83
CA LYS A 407 -1.88 51.39 -16.84
C LYS A 407 -3.23 51.65 -17.56
N GLY A 408 -4.33 51.09 -17.03
CA GLY A 408 -5.71 51.48 -17.37
C GLY A 408 -6.53 50.25 -17.83
N GLY A 409 -7.73 49.99 -17.34
CA GLY A 409 -8.72 50.73 -16.65
C GLY A 409 -9.89 49.79 -16.35
N LYS A 410 -10.64 50.12 -15.35
CA LYS A 410 -11.85 49.51 -14.82
C LYS A 410 -12.94 49.34 -15.89
N GLN A 411 -13.68 48.21 -15.85
CA GLN A 411 -15.14 48.24 -16.00
C GLN A 411 -15.78 47.09 -15.25
N GLN A 412 -16.62 47.44 -14.31
CA GLN A 412 -17.63 46.63 -13.66
C GLN A 412 -18.73 46.30 -14.68
N GLN A 413 -19.20 45.10 -14.70
CA GLN A 413 -20.58 44.79 -15.06
C GLN A 413 -21.13 43.68 -14.17
N THR A 414 -22.04 44.10 -13.36
CA THR A 414 -23.09 43.36 -12.64
C THR A 414 -24.12 42.84 -13.62
N HIS A 415 -24.54 41.58 -13.49
CA HIS A 415 -25.86 41.03 -13.81
C HIS A 415 -25.81 39.56 -13.32
N GLY A 416 -26.73 38.96 -12.58
CA GLY A 416 -28.14 39.23 -12.37
C GLY A 416 -28.72 37.87 -12.01
N ILE A 417 -29.29 37.80 -10.86
CA ILE A 417 -30.01 36.65 -10.28
C ILE A 417 -31.18 36.29 -11.21
N LEU A 418 -31.32 35.01 -11.54
CA LEU A 418 -32.64 34.46 -11.91
C LEU A 418 -32.87 33.17 -11.14
N GLY A 419 -33.81 33.24 -10.21
CA GLY A 419 -34.38 32.14 -9.50
C GLY A 419 -35.24 31.26 -10.41
N PHE A 420 -35.30 30.00 -10.08
CA PHE A 420 -36.37 29.10 -10.55
C PHE A 420 -37.14 28.60 -9.34
N SER A 421 -38.42 28.99 -9.33
CA SER A 421 -39.44 28.47 -8.45
C SER A 421 -40.35 27.51 -9.24
N GLY A 422 -40.81 26.43 -8.56
CA GLY A 422 -42.02 25.65 -8.89
C GLY A 422 -41.73 24.39 -9.70
N LEU A 423 -42.29 23.28 -9.43
CA LEU A 423 -43.69 22.89 -9.18
C LEU A 423 -43.75 21.38 -8.89
N ASP A 424 -44.69 21.07 -8.00
CA ASP A 424 -45.50 19.86 -7.75
C ASP A 424 -44.80 18.56 -7.35
#